data_e1d87fea13ad98acc88beb27b2ef9df3
#
_entry.id   e1d87fea13ad98acc88beb27b2ef9df3
#
_cell.length_a   1.000
_cell.length_b   1.000
_cell.length_c   1.000
_cell.angle_alpha   90.00
_cell.angle_beta   90.00
_cell.angle_gamma   90.00
#
_symmetry.space_group_name_H-M   'P 1'
#
loop_
_entity.id
_entity.type
_entity.pdbx_description
1 polymer ?
#
loop_
_entity_poly.entity_id
_entity_poly.type
_entity_poly.pdbx_seq_one_letter_code
_entity_poly.pdbx_strand_id
1 'polypeptide(L)'
;MKLTTNAENVDVLYEDNHVIGINKRVGDIVQGDKTGDIPLSEYLKAYLKKKYNKPGEAYLGVVHRLDRPTTGVVLFAKTSKALSRLNTMFADKAQVQKTYWALVDAMPPATEGTLTHWLVRNEKQNKSVAHNKEVQHSKKAVLHYKLLKSFDHYHLLEIDLITGRHHQIRAQLAAIGLHIKGDLKYGAKRSNPDGGICLHAYKLTLEHPVKKEVITIEAAPNWQLS
;
A
#
# COMPACT_ATOMS: atom_id res chain seq x y z
N MET A 1 -14.38 0.73 18.70
CA MET A 1 -13.99 2.14 18.50
C MET A 1 -12.89 2.19 17.47
N LYS A 2 -13.02 3.00 16.39
CA LYS A 2 -11.97 3.10 15.35
C LYS A 2 -10.78 3.85 15.96
N LEU A 3 -9.62 3.22 16.04
CA LEU A 3 -8.40 3.87 16.53
C LEU A 3 -7.89 4.84 15.47
N THR A 4 -8.01 6.14 15.70
CA THR A 4 -7.47 7.17 14.80
C THR A 4 -5.99 7.36 15.09
N THR A 5 -5.17 7.37 14.03
CA THR A 5 -3.73 7.63 14.16
C THR A 5 -3.48 9.06 14.60
N ASN A 6 -2.52 9.23 15.52
CA ASN A 6 -1.99 10.50 15.97
C ASN A 6 -0.49 10.36 16.27
N ALA A 7 0.17 11.44 16.68
CA ALA A 7 1.61 11.44 16.95
C ALA A 7 2.05 10.53 18.11
N GLU A 8 1.13 10.10 18.97
CA GLU A 8 1.44 9.29 20.17
C GLU A 8 1.24 7.78 19.92
N ASN A 9 0.43 7.43 18.92
CA ASN A 9 0.07 6.04 18.64
C ASN A 9 0.49 5.54 17.24
N VAL A 10 1.39 6.26 16.57
CA VAL A 10 1.98 5.80 15.30
C VAL A 10 2.67 4.45 15.50
N ASP A 11 2.34 3.48 14.65
CA ASP A 11 2.92 2.14 14.68
C ASP A 11 4.19 2.09 13.82
N VAL A 12 5.35 2.31 14.46
CA VAL A 12 6.66 2.38 13.82
C VAL A 12 7.27 0.98 13.73
N LEU A 13 7.53 0.52 12.50
CA LEU A 13 8.13 -0.77 12.18
C LEU A 13 9.66 -0.71 12.04
N TYR A 14 10.14 0.40 11.48
CA TYR A 14 11.57 0.64 11.24
C TYR A 14 11.84 2.14 11.34
N GLU A 15 12.93 2.51 11.98
CA GLU A 15 13.36 3.91 12.01
C GLU A 15 14.86 4.03 12.17
N ASP A 16 15.47 4.89 11.35
CA ASP A 16 16.84 5.35 11.55
C ASP A 16 16.98 6.86 11.25
N ASN A 17 18.19 7.35 11.00
CA ASN A 17 18.43 8.76 10.73
C ASN A 17 17.89 9.23 9.37
N HIS A 18 17.61 8.32 8.44
CA HIS A 18 17.32 8.62 7.03
C HIS A 18 15.93 8.25 6.58
N VAL A 19 15.35 7.20 7.17
CA VAL A 19 14.04 6.68 6.78
C VAL A 19 13.22 6.27 8.01
N ILE A 20 11.91 6.24 7.83
CA ILE A 20 10.96 5.69 8.80
C ILE A 20 9.89 4.88 8.07
N GLY A 21 9.70 3.63 8.47
CA GLY A 21 8.67 2.71 8.01
C GLY A 21 7.61 2.52 9.08
N ILE A 22 6.35 2.62 8.70
CA ILE A 22 5.22 2.49 9.62
C ILE A 22 4.19 1.49 9.10
N ASN A 23 3.38 0.96 10.01
CA ASN A 23 2.18 0.19 9.71
C ASN A 23 0.97 1.12 9.63
N LYS A 24 0.57 1.48 8.41
CA LYS A 24 -0.59 2.36 8.16
C LYS A 24 -1.90 1.65 8.53
N ARG A 25 -2.78 2.33 9.24
CA ARG A 25 -4.12 1.84 9.59
C ARG A 25 -5.16 2.18 8.52
N VAL A 26 -6.32 1.51 8.62
CA VAL A 26 -7.51 1.84 7.83
C VAL A 26 -7.94 3.29 8.09
N GLY A 27 -8.24 4.02 7.01
CA GLY A 27 -8.73 5.39 7.09
C GLY A 27 -7.66 6.47 7.05
N ASP A 28 -6.40 6.14 7.40
CA ASP A 28 -5.30 7.09 7.27
C ASP A 28 -5.03 7.43 5.79
N ILE A 29 -4.78 8.69 5.51
CA ILE A 29 -4.25 9.16 4.23
C ILE A 29 -2.75 9.43 4.37
N VAL A 30 -1.95 8.99 3.41
CA VAL A 30 -0.49 9.12 3.49
C VAL A 30 -0.04 10.56 3.28
N GLN A 31 -0.71 11.26 2.37
CA GLN A 31 -0.46 12.64 1.97
C GLN A 31 -1.79 13.38 1.90
N GLY A 32 -1.77 14.70 2.12
CA GLY A 32 -2.97 15.54 2.04
C GLY A 32 -3.69 15.40 0.70
N ASP A 33 -5.01 15.35 0.77
CA ASP A 33 -5.91 15.27 -0.38
C ASP A 33 -7.05 16.30 -0.22
N LYS A 34 -8.02 16.25 -1.14
CA LYS A 34 -9.17 17.18 -1.15
C LYS A 34 -10.18 16.99 0.00
N THR A 35 -10.00 15.97 0.85
CA THR A 35 -10.92 15.72 1.98
C THR A 35 -10.67 16.65 3.16
N GLY A 36 -9.48 17.27 3.26
CA GLY A 36 -9.07 18.10 4.38
C GLY A 36 -8.66 17.33 5.63
N ASP A 37 -8.66 16.01 5.60
CA ASP A 37 -8.18 15.20 6.73
C ASP A 37 -6.67 15.40 6.92
N ILE A 38 -6.23 15.36 8.19
CA ILE A 38 -4.81 15.45 8.51
C ILE A 38 -4.10 14.19 8.01
N PRO A 39 -3.09 14.34 7.13
CA PRO A 39 -2.39 13.18 6.58
C PRO A 39 -1.40 12.61 7.58
N LEU A 40 -1.08 11.33 7.38
CA LEU A 40 -0.12 10.58 8.18
C LEU A 40 1.26 11.25 8.24
N SER A 41 1.66 11.93 7.15
CA SER A 41 2.90 12.71 7.12
C SER A 41 2.96 13.80 8.20
N GLU A 42 1.85 14.46 8.54
CA GLU A 42 1.82 15.49 9.58
C GLU A 42 1.91 14.87 11.00
N TYR A 43 1.22 13.76 11.24
CA TYR A 43 1.36 13.02 12.50
C TYR A 43 2.79 12.52 12.73
N LEU A 44 3.44 12.04 11.67
CA LEU A 44 4.84 11.62 11.73
C LEU A 44 5.81 12.76 11.95
N LYS A 45 5.60 13.94 11.37
CA LYS A 45 6.40 15.13 11.66
C LYS A 45 6.29 15.50 13.15
N ALA A 46 5.05 15.51 13.68
CA ALA A 46 4.83 15.79 15.10
C ALA A 46 5.48 14.73 16.01
N TYR A 47 5.38 13.45 15.68
CA TYR A 47 6.09 12.36 16.36
C TYR A 47 7.60 12.57 16.37
N LEU A 48 8.22 12.84 15.21
CA LEU A 48 9.66 13.06 15.09
C LEU A 48 10.12 14.32 15.83
N LYS A 49 9.32 15.40 15.80
CA LYS A 49 9.58 16.63 16.54
C LYS A 49 9.64 16.37 18.05
N LYS A 50 8.62 15.67 18.58
CA LYS A 50 8.54 15.30 20.01
C LYS A 50 9.67 14.35 20.40
N LYS A 51 9.88 13.26 19.65
CA LYS A 51 10.88 12.21 19.93
C LYS A 51 12.31 12.75 20.01
N TYR A 52 12.67 13.66 19.11
CA TYR A 52 14.03 14.21 19.00
C TYR A 52 14.18 15.62 19.56
N ASN A 53 13.17 16.10 20.28
CA ASN A 53 13.16 17.46 20.88
C ASN A 53 13.61 18.55 19.90
N LYS A 54 13.10 18.51 18.65
CA LYS A 54 13.52 19.43 17.60
C LYS A 54 12.97 20.84 17.85
N PRO A 55 13.81 21.89 17.75
CA PRO A 55 13.35 23.27 17.95
C PRO A 55 12.46 23.77 16.81
N GLY A 56 12.60 23.21 15.59
CA GLY A 56 11.82 23.53 14.40
C GLY A 56 10.97 22.37 13.91
N GLU A 57 10.46 22.50 12.68
CA GLU A 57 9.67 21.43 12.05
C GLU A 57 10.55 20.25 11.64
N ALA A 58 10.05 19.03 11.82
CA ALA A 58 10.72 17.85 11.34
C ALA A 58 10.49 17.69 9.84
N TYR A 59 11.56 17.44 9.09
CA TYR A 59 11.44 17.11 7.68
C TYR A 59 10.90 15.69 7.51
N LEU A 60 9.95 15.51 6.59
CA LEU A 60 9.45 14.22 6.17
C LEU A 60 9.06 14.25 4.68
N GLY A 61 9.65 13.36 3.88
CA GLY A 61 9.35 13.20 2.47
C GLY A 61 8.48 11.98 2.20
N VAL A 62 7.40 12.16 1.43
CA VAL A 62 6.52 11.06 0.99
C VAL A 62 7.13 10.40 -0.24
N VAL A 63 7.42 9.10 -0.14
CA VAL A 63 8.05 8.30 -1.21
C VAL A 63 7.01 7.58 -2.05
N HIS A 64 6.05 6.92 -1.38
CA HIS A 64 4.95 6.19 -2.01
C HIS A 64 3.69 6.28 -1.14
N ARG A 65 2.59 5.76 -1.64
CA ARG A 65 1.29 5.84 -0.95
C ARG A 65 0.57 4.51 -1.00
N LEU A 66 -0.29 4.30 0.00
CA LEU A 66 -1.35 3.30 0.00
C LEU A 66 -2.70 4.00 -0.09
N ASP A 67 -3.69 3.32 -0.64
CA ASP A 67 -5.09 3.79 -0.65
C ASP A 67 -5.62 3.93 0.79
N ARG A 68 -6.56 4.82 1.02
CA ARG A 68 -7.19 5.07 2.34
C ARG A 68 -7.67 3.77 3.02
N PRO A 69 -8.38 2.84 2.35
CA PRO A 69 -8.86 1.61 2.98
C PRO A 69 -7.81 0.51 3.10
N THR A 70 -6.62 0.67 2.49
CA THR A 70 -5.52 -0.30 2.50
C THR A 70 -4.62 -0.08 3.71
N THR A 71 -4.17 -1.17 4.34
CA THR A 71 -3.28 -1.14 5.51
C THR A 71 -1.86 -1.61 5.15
N GLY A 72 -0.92 -1.48 6.09
CA GLY A 72 0.42 -2.07 6.00
C GLY A 72 1.55 -1.08 5.81
N VAL A 73 2.69 -1.58 5.35
CA VAL A 73 3.95 -0.86 5.31
C VAL A 73 3.93 0.36 4.41
N VAL A 74 4.26 1.53 4.98
CA VAL A 74 4.55 2.77 4.25
C VAL A 74 5.89 3.33 4.71
N LEU A 75 6.76 3.63 3.75
CA LEU A 75 8.09 4.20 3.98
C LEU A 75 8.11 5.69 3.69
N PHE A 76 8.76 6.46 4.57
CA PHE A 76 9.01 7.89 4.41
C PHE A 76 10.49 8.20 4.52
N ALA A 77 10.93 9.27 3.86
CA ALA A 77 12.28 9.79 3.99
C ALA A 77 12.36 10.85 5.11
N LYS A 78 13.34 10.73 5.99
CA LYS A 78 13.62 11.72 7.06
C LYS A 78 14.61 12.80 6.64
N THR A 79 15.17 12.71 5.41
CA THR A 79 16.07 13.70 4.82
C THR A 79 15.79 13.89 3.33
N SER A 80 16.07 15.09 2.78
CA SER A 80 15.92 15.38 1.35
C SER A 80 16.80 14.49 0.47
N LYS A 81 18.02 14.18 0.92
CA LYS A 81 18.94 13.26 0.23
C LYS A 81 18.39 11.84 0.15
N ALA A 82 17.79 11.33 1.24
CA ALA A 82 17.14 10.02 1.23
C ALA A 82 15.90 10.03 0.31
N LEU A 83 15.09 11.11 0.34
CA LEU A 83 13.92 11.25 -0.54
C LEU A 83 14.31 11.18 -2.01
N SER A 84 15.31 11.94 -2.44
CA SER A 84 15.78 11.94 -3.83
C SER A 84 16.19 10.54 -4.30
N ARG A 85 16.97 9.82 -3.48
CA ARG A 85 17.42 8.46 -3.81
C ARG A 85 16.27 7.46 -3.83
N LEU A 86 15.38 7.52 -2.84
CA LEU A 86 14.20 6.65 -2.79
C LEU A 86 13.28 6.89 -3.99
N ASN A 87 13.06 8.13 -4.40
CA ASN A 87 12.26 8.44 -5.59
C ASN A 87 12.85 7.76 -6.85
N THR A 88 14.17 7.77 -7.02
CA THR A 88 14.85 7.06 -8.11
C THR A 88 14.62 5.55 -8.02
N MET A 89 14.78 4.96 -6.82
CA MET A 89 14.60 3.52 -6.60
C MET A 89 13.15 3.08 -6.82
N PHE A 90 12.16 3.86 -6.37
CA PHE A 90 10.74 3.56 -6.58
C PHE A 90 10.29 3.75 -8.04
N ALA A 91 11.01 4.57 -8.81
CA ALA A 91 10.80 4.70 -10.27
C ALA A 91 11.37 3.50 -11.03
N ASP A 92 12.49 2.96 -10.56
CA ASP A 92 13.11 1.72 -11.07
C ASP A 92 12.52 0.51 -10.33
N LYS A 93 11.64 -0.19 -11.03
CA LYS A 93 10.85 -1.29 -10.48
C LYS A 93 11.65 -2.49 -10.00
N ALA A 94 12.91 -2.63 -10.44
CA ALA A 94 13.79 -3.71 -10.03
C ALA A 94 14.41 -3.49 -8.64
N GLN A 95 14.46 -2.25 -8.15
CA GLN A 95 15.15 -1.89 -6.92
C GLN A 95 14.28 -1.97 -5.66
N VAL A 96 12.96 -2.09 -5.80
CA VAL A 96 12.03 -2.10 -4.67
C VAL A 96 11.02 -3.23 -4.83
N GLN A 97 11.12 -4.24 -3.98
CA GLN A 97 10.17 -5.34 -3.94
C GLN A 97 9.02 -4.99 -2.98
N LYS A 98 7.79 -5.12 -3.45
CA LYS A 98 6.55 -4.83 -2.71
C LYS A 98 5.67 -6.05 -2.73
N THR A 99 5.50 -6.69 -1.57
CA THR A 99 4.63 -7.84 -1.41
C THR A 99 3.39 -7.44 -0.64
N TYR A 100 2.23 -7.80 -1.15
CA TYR A 100 0.92 -7.56 -0.55
C TYR A 100 0.23 -8.88 -0.23
N TRP A 101 -0.63 -8.85 0.77
CA TRP A 101 -1.60 -9.91 1.00
C TRP A 101 -3.00 -9.40 0.69
N ALA A 102 -3.83 -10.27 0.10
CA ALA A 102 -5.24 -9.97 -0.20
C ALA A 102 -6.12 -11.17 0.11
N LEU A 103 -7.28 -10.93 0.75
CA LEU A 103 -8.35 -11.92 0.84
C LEU A 103 -9.35 -11.68 -0.29
N VAL A 104 -9.57 -12.68 -1.13
CA VAL A 104 -10.51 -12.63 -2.25
C VAL A 104 -11.67 -13.61 -2.06
N ASP A 105 -12.82 -13.30 -2.64
CA ASP A 105 -14.11 -14.01 -2.46
C ASP A 105 -14.33 -15.22 -3.40
N ALA A 106 -13.35 -15.49 -4.27
CA ALA A 106 -13.42 -16.62 -5.18
C ALA A 106 -12.04 -17.27 -5.33
N MET A 107 -12.03 -18.57 -5.69
CA MET A 107 -10.81 -19.30 -5.99
C MET A 107 -10.14 -18.71 -7.24
N PRO A 108 -8.83 -18.41 -7.18
CA PRO A 108 -8.11 -17.95 -8.37
C PRO A 108 -8.06 -19.06 -9.44
N PRO A 109 -7.98 -18.69 -10.73
CA PRO A 109 -7.99 -19.66 -11.84
C PRO A 109 -6.79 -20.62 -11.83
N ALA A 110 -5.73 -20.26 -11.15
CA ALA A 110 -4.54 -21.08 -10.88
C ALA A 110 -3.96 -20.75 -9.52
N THR A 111 -3.17 -21.64 -8.93
CA THR A 111 -2.51 -21.41 -7.63
C THR A 111 -1.47 -20.29 -7.66
N GLU A 112 -0.96 -19.96 -8.83
CA GLU A 112 -0.09 -18.82 -9.07
C GLU A 112 -0.28 -18.30 -10.49
N GLY A 113 0.03 -17.04 -10.72
CA GLY A 113 -0.11 -16.45 -12.04
C GLY A 113 0.41 -15.02 -12.14
N THR A 114 0.51 -14.55 -13.38
CA THR A 114 0.88 -13.19 -13.71
C THR A 114 -0.29 -12.47 -14.37
N LEU A 115 -0.70 -11.35 -13.79
CA LEU A 115 -1.70 -10.49 -14.39
C LEU A 115 -1.04 -9.33 -15.11
N THR A 116 -1.29 -9.23 -16.40
CA THR A 116 -0.89 -8.09 -17.23
C THR A 116 -2.14 -7.43 -17.79
N HIS A 117 -2.36 -6.17 -17.43
CA HIS A 117 -3.47 -5.36 -17.91
C HIS A 117 -3.01 -3.95 -18.26
N TRP A 118 -3.85 -3.20 -18.94
CA TRP A 118 -3.67 -1.77 -19.21
C TRP A 118 -4.71 -0.98 -18.43
N LEU A 119 -4.25 -0.17 -17.47
CA LEU A 119 -5.14 0.55 -16.56
C LEU A 119 -5.42 1.96 -17.05
N VAL A 120 -6.69 2.33 -17.12
CA VAL A 120 -7.17 3.70 -17.33
C VAL A 120 -7.77 4.22 -16.02
N ARG A 121 -7.31 5.39 -15.56
CA ARG A 121 -7.86 6.03 -14.36
C ARG A 121 -9.09 6.87 -14.73
N ASN A 122 -10.21 6.58 -14.08
CA ASN A 122 -11.38 7.44 -14.07
C ASN A 122 -11.32 8.36 -12.83
N GLU A 123 -10.98 9.61 -13.05
CA GLU A 123 -10.81 10.58 -11.94
C GLU A 123 -12.12 10.95 -11.28
N LYS A 124 -13.23 11.05 -12.05
CA LYS A 124 -14.56 11.39 -11.53
C LYS A 124 -15.04 10.33 -10.52
N GLN A 125 -14.81 9.06 -10.80
CA GLN A 125 -15.17 7.94 -9.92
C GLN A 125 -14.07 7.58 -8.92
N ASN A 126 -12.90 8.19 -9.03
CA ASN A 126 -11.68 7.78 -8.31
C ASN A 126 -11.48 6.26 -8.37
N LYS A 127 -11.51 5.69 -9.58
CA LYS A 127 -11.44 4.26 -9.86
C LYS A 127 -10.54 4.02 -11.06
N SER A 128 -9.87 2.84 -11.12
CA SER A 128 -9.15 2.41 -12.32
C SER A 128 -9.90 1.25 -12.98
N VAL A 129 -9.86 1.23 -14.30
CA VAL A 129 -10.43 0.15 -15.12
C VAL A 129 -9.29 -0.61 -15.79
N ALA A 130 -9.32 -1.94 -15.70
CA ALA A 130 -8.33 -2.83 -16.32
C ALA A 130 -8.84 -3.31 -17.69
N HIS A 131 -7.98 -3.20 -18.70
CA HIS A 131 -8.22 -3.67 -20.06
C HIS A 131 -7.20 -4.75 -20.43
N ASN A 132 -7.63 -5.77 -21.18
CA ASN A 132 -6.77 -6.90 -21.60
C ASN A 132 -5.76 -6.51 -22.69
N LYS A 133 -5.96 -5.37 -23.35
CA LYS A 133 -5.06 -4.81 -24.37
C LYS A 133 -4.87 -3.31 -24.15
N GLU A 134 -3.83 -2.75 -24.73
CA GLU A 134 -3.56 -1.33 -24.69
C GLU A 134 -4.71 -0.53 -25.31
N VAL A 135 -5.14 0.50 -24.61
CA VAL A 135 -6.15 1.47 -25.06
C VAL A 135 -5.64 2.88 -24.78
N GLN A 136 -6.29 3.88 -25.39
CA GLN A 136 -5.90 5.27 -25.22
C GLN A 136 -5.80 5.67 -23.74
N HIS A 137 -4.74 6.39 -23.36
CA HIS A 137 -4.43 6.83 -21.98
C HIS A 137 -4.21 5.71 -20.96
N SER A 138 -4.12 4.46 -21.39
CA SER A 138 -3.83 3.35 -20.48
C SER A 138 -2.34 3.27 -20.11
N LYS A 139 -2.07 2.65 -18.96
CA LYS A 139 -0.71 2.35 -18.51
C LYS A 139 -0.59 0.87 -18.19
N LYS A 140 0.45 0.22 -18.74
CA LYS A 140 0.73 -1.20 -18.47
C LYS A 140 0.91 -1.42 -16.96
N ALA A 141 0.26 -2.46 -16.44
CA ALA A 141 0.24 -2.87 -15.05
C ALA A 141 0.51 -4.38 -14.97
N VAL A 142 1.48 -4.77 -14.15
CA VAL A 142 1.91 -6.16 -13.98
C VAL A 142 2.01 -6.47 -12.50
N LEU A 143 1.45 -7.60 -12.08
CA LEU A 143 1.63 -8.22 -10.78
C LEU A 143 1.74 -9.74 -10.94
N HIS A 144 2.40 -10.37 -9.97
CA HIS A 144 2.37 -11.83 -9.78
C HIS A 144 1.53 -12.12 -8.54
N TYR A 145 0.75 -13.21 -8.57
CA TYR A 145 0.03 -13.67 -7.38
C TYR A 145 0.30 -15.16 -7.14
N LYS A 146 0.20 -15.54 -5.87
CA LYS A 146 0.27 -16.92 -5.40
C LYS A 146 -0.79 -17.15 -4.33
N LEU A 147 -1.52 -18.24 -4.45
CA LEU A 147 -2.46 -18.70 -3.42
C LEU A 147 -1.66 -19.24 -2.24
N LEU A 148 -1.79 -18.61 -1.07
CA LEU A 148 -1.15 -19.08 0.16
C LEU A 148 -2.03 -20.05 0.94
N LYS A 149 -3.34 -19.72 1.05
CA LYS A 149 -4.29 -20.52 1.85
C LYS A 149 -5.72 -20.28 1.39
N SER A 150 -6.54 -21.33 1.47
CA SER A 150 -7.98 -21.27 1.29
C SER A 150 -8.69 -21.45 2.63
N PHE A 151 -9.76 -20.65 2.84
CA PHE A 151 -10.70 -20.73 3.93
C PHE A 151 -12.09 -21.03 3.37
N ASP A 152 -13.10 -21.19 4.20
CA ASP A 152 -14.45 -21.56 3.76
C ASP A 152 -15.07 -20.59 2.73
N HIS A 153 -14.80 -19.28 2.90
CA HIS A 153 -15.42 -18.24 2.08
C HIS A 153 -14.42 -17.31 1.39
N TYR A 154 -13.14 -17.43 1.70
CA TYR A 154 -12.11 -16.52 1.19
C TYR A 154 -10.81 -17.26 0.89
N HIS A 155 -10.02 -16.68 0.02
CA HIS A 155 -8.70 -17.21 -0.37
C HIS A 155 -7.65 -16.14 -0.14
N LEU A 156 -6.57 -16.50 0.55
CA LEU A 156 -5.45 -15.60 0.82
C LEU A 156 -4.46 -15.67 -0.34
N LEU A 157 -4.25 -14.55 -0.99
CA LEU A 157 -3.24 -14.37 -2.03
C LEU A 157 -2.07 -13.56 -1.51
N GLU A 158 -0.85 -14.01 -1.83
CA GLU A 158 0.35 -13.19 -1.83
C GLU A 158 0.53 -12.56 -3.21
N ILE A 159 0.88 -11.30 -3.27
CA ILE A 159 0.94 -10.52 -4.51
C ILE A 159 2.25 -9.76 -4.56
N ASP A 160 3.11 -10.08 -5.54
CA ASP A 160 4.29 -9.29 -5.86
C ASP A 160 3.93 -8.20 -6.88
N LEU A 161 4.03 -6.96 -6.44
CA LEU A 161 3.61 -5.81 -7.22
C LEU A 161 4.78 -5.27 -8.07
N ILE A 162 4.82 -5.64 -9.35
CA ILE A 162 5.87 -5.22 -10.29
C ILE A 162 5.71 -3.76 -10.70
N THR A 163 4.48 -3.30 -10.91
CA THR A 163 4.18 -1.89 -11.20
C THR A 163 3.32 -1.30 -10.09
N GLY A 164 3.30 0.02 -9.91
CA GLY A 164 2.51 0.71 -8.88
C GLY A 164 1.52 1.70 -9.48
N ARG A 165 0.46 1.22 -10.17
CA ARG A 165 -0.59 2.09 -10.73
C ARG A 165 -1.69 2.33 -9.68
N HIS A 166 -2.43 3.43 -9.86
CA HIS A 166 -3.58 3.75 -9.01
C HIS A 166 -4.58 2.59 -8.96
N HIS A 167 -4.91 2.12 -7.75
CA HIS A 167 -5.79 0.98 -7.46
C HIS A 167 -5.42 -0.32 -8.20
N GLN A 168 -4.14 -0.53 -8.54
CA GLN A 168 -3.73 -1.60 -9.45
C GLN A 168 -4.20 -2.98 -9.04
N ILE A 169 -3.86 -3.44 -7.83
CA ILE A 169 -4.21 -4.78 -7.34
C ILE A 169 -5.74 -4.96 -7.36
N ARG A 170 -6.46 -3.97 -6.86
CA ARG A 170 -7.93 -3.96 -6.77
C ARG A 170 -8.58 -4.10 -8.16
N ALA A 171 -8.11 -3.31 -9.13
CA ALA A 171 -8.64 -3.33 -10.49
C ALA A 171 -8.29 -4.61 -11.25
N GLN A 172 -7.05 -5.13 -11.11
CA GLN A 172 -6.60 -6.32 -11.81
C GLN A 172 -7.26 -7.60 -11.27
N LEU A 173 -7.39 -7.73 -9.94
CA LEU A 173 -8.10 -8.87 -9.35
C LEU A 173 -9.58 -8.85 -9.71
N ALA A 174 -10.25 -7.71 -9.61
CA ALA A 174 -11.66 -7.58 -10.02
C ALA A 174 -11.89 -7.91 -11.50
N ALA A 175 -10.93 -7.58 -12.39
CA ALA A 175 -11.02 -7.88 -13.82
C ALA A 175 -11.03 -9.39 -14.13
N ILE A 176 -10.52 -10.22 -13.23
CA ILE A 176 -10.55 -11.68 -13.34
C ILE A 176 -11.58 -12.32 -12.39
N GLY A 177 -12.52 -11.53 -11.85
CA GLY A 177 -13.60 -12.01 -10.99
C GLY A 177 -13.22 -12.27 -9.54
N LEU A 178 -12.05 -11.83 -9.10
CA LEU A 178 -11.60 -11.94 -7.72
C LEU A 178 -11.82 -10.59 -6.97
N HIS A 179 -12.84 -10.53 -6.11
CA HIS A 179 -13.14 -9.32 -5.37
C HIS A 179 -12.47 -9.35 -3.99
N ILE A 180 -11.72 -8.31 -3.66
CA ILE A 180 -11.09 -8.20 -2.34
C ILE A 180 -12.17 -8.00 -1.28
N LYS A 181 -12.14 -8.78 -0.19
CA LYS A 181 -13.08 -8.67 0.93
C LYS A 181 -13.15 -7.22 1.43
N GLY A 182 -14.35 -6.67 1.47
CA GLY A 182 -14.62 -5.29 1.89
C GLY A 182 -14.58 -4.25 0.77
N ASP A 183 -14.08 -4.58 -0.43
CA ASP A 183 -13.90 -3.62 -1.51
C ASP A 183 -15.16 -3.43 -2.37
N LEU A 184 -16.15 -2.71 -1.83
CA LEU A 184 -17.41 -2.40 -2.54
C LEU A 184 -17.16 -1.67 -3.88
N LYS A 185 -16.10 -0.85 -3.95
CA LYS A 185 -15.77 -0.11 -5.18
C LYS A 185 -15.42 -1.03 -6.34
N TYR A 186 -14.90 -2.21 -6.04
CA TYR A 186 -14.46 -3.21 -7.01
C TYR A 186 -15.25 -4.53 -6.96
N GLY A 187 -16.47 -4.51 -6.42
CA GLY A 187 -17.44 -5.60 -6.58
C GLY A 187 -17.64 -6.51 -5.36
N ALA A 188 -16.98 -6.26 -4.23
CA ALA A 188 -17.28 -7.01 -3.02
C ALA A 188 -18.74 -6.77 -2.58
N LYS A 189 -19.39 -7.83 -2.10
CA LYS A 189 -20.83 -7.80 -1.70
C LYS A 189 -21.08 -7.07 -0.38
N ARG A 190 -20.07 -6.98 0.51
CA ARG A 190 -20.18 -6.40 1.85
C ARG A 190 -18.95 -5.58 2.19
N SER A 191 -19.11 -4.50 2.94
CA SER A 191 -18.02 -3.74 3.54
C SER A 191 -17.48 -4.45 4.78
N ASN A 192 -16.24 -4.19 5.15
CA ASN A 192 -15.74 -4.53 6.47
C ASN A 192 -16.26 -3.53 7.51
N PRO A 193 -16.44 -3.94 8.80
CA PRO A 193 -16.95 -3.07 9.86
C PRO A 193 -16.12 -1.80 10.10
N ASP A 194 -14.82 -1.87 9.85
CA ASP A 194 -13.88 -0.75 10.01
C ASP A 194 -13.81 0.17 8.77
N GLY A 195 -14.53 -0.17 7.67
CA GLY A 195 -14.49 0.54 6.40
C GLY A 195 -13.22 0.30 5.58
N GLY A 196 -12.35 -0.61 6.01
CA GLY A 196 -11.17 -1.07 5.29
C GLY A 196 -11.49 -2.14 4.25
N ILE A 197 -10.45 -2.54 3.53
CA ILE A 197 -10.47 -3.70 2.63
C ILE A 197 -9.39 -4.68 3.07
N CYS A 198 -9.57 -5.98 2.82
CA CYS A 198 -8.55 -6.96 3.12
C CYS A 198 -7.45 -6.99 2.05
N LEU A 199 -6.81 -5.83 1.86
CA LEU A 199 -5.59 -5.62 1.09
C LEU A 199 -4.56 -4.98 2.02
N HIS A 200 -3.41 -5.62 2.17
CA HIS A 200 -2.39 -5.23 3.13
C HIS A 200 -1.01 -5.23 2.47
N ALA A 201 -0.28 -4.12 2.56
CA ALA A 201 1.12 -4.04 2.17
C ALA A 201 1.97 -4.78 3.21
N TYR A 202 2.16 -6.08 3.00
CA TYR A 202 2.77 -6.99 3.96
C TYR A 202 4.27 -6.73 4.12
N LYS A 203 4.99 -6.60 2.99
CA LYS A 203 6.44 -6.51 3.01
C LYS A 203 6.97 -5.52 1.97
N LEU A 204 7.97 -4.77 2.38
CA LEU A 204 8.76 -3.87 1.54
C LEU A 204 10.25 -4.20 1.70
N THR A 205 10.91 -4.58 0.61
CA THR A 205 12.35 -4.87 0.58
C THR A 205 13.04 -3.95 -0.42
N LEU A 206 14.10 -3.29 0.00
CA LEU A 206 14.89 -2.38 -0.83
C LEU A 206 16.31 -2.21 -0.27
N GLU A 207 17.23 -1.71 -1.08
CA GLU A 207 18.53 -1.24 -0.59
C GLU A 207 18.32 0.07 0.19
N HIS A 208 18.91 0.17 1.38
CA HIS A 208 18.85 1.40 2.17
C HIS A 208 19.51 2.57 1.44
N PRO A 209 18.82 3.74 1.28
CA PRO A 209 19.28 4.81 0.40
C PRO A 209 20.63 5.43 0.77
N VAL A 210 21.11 5.21 1.99
CA VAL A 210 22.39 5.78 2.48
C VAL A 210 23.37 4.70 2.87
N LYS A 211 22.96 3.69 3.67
CA LYS A 211 23.86 2.64 4.19
C LYS A 211 24.23 1.59 3.15
N LYS A 212 23.44 1.47 2.05
CA LYS A 212 23.66 0.49 0.98
C LYS A 212 23.52 -0.99 1.40
N GLU A 213 22.85 -1.24 2.51
CA GLU A 213 22.45 -2.57 2.97
C GLU A 213 20.99 -2.86 2.56
N VAL A 214 20.65 -4.11 2.33
CA VAL A 214 19.25 -4.49 2.08
C VAL A 214 18.48 -4.41 3.39
N ILE A 215 17.37 -3.68 3.38
CA ILE A 215 16.43 -3.62 4.49
C ILE A 215 15.10 -4.26 4.07
N THR A 216 14.49 -4.99 5.00
CA THR A 216 13.16 -5.57 4.86
C THR A 216 12.29 -5.09 6.00
N ILE A 217 11.14 -4.50 5.67
CA ILE A 217 10.15 -4.01 6.63
C ILE A 217 8.89 -4.82 6.42
N GLU A 218 8.38 -5.44 7.49
CA GLU A 218 7.22 -6.32 7.45
C GLU A 218 6.15 -5.87 8.46
N ALA A 219 4.90 -6.04 8.10
CA ALA A 219 3.76 -5.86 8.97
C ALA A 219 2.73 -6.97 8.73
N ALA A 220 2.36 -7.71 9.74
CA ALA A 220 1.28 -8.69 9.62
C ALA A 220 -0.09 -7.98 9.64
N PRO A 221 -1.06 -8.41 8.79
CA PRO A 221 -2.41 -7.92 8.88
C PRO A 221 -3.10 -8.42 10.16
N ASN A 222 -3.99 -7.61 10.72
CA ASN A 222 -4.80 -7.97 11.90
C ASN A 222 -6.16 -8.60 11.52
N TRP A 223 -6.26 -9.23 10.37
CA TRP A 223 -7.51 -9.82 9.91
C TRP A 223 -7.85 -11.08 10.72
N GLN A 224 -9.12 -11.23 11.07
CA GLN A 224 -9.64 -12.52 11.55
C GLN A 224 -9.78 -13.43 10.31
N LEU A 225 -8.90 -14.42 10.24
CA LEU A 225 -8.84 -15.44 9.19
C LEU A 225 -9.62 -16.68 9.68
N SER A 226 -10.93 -16.62 9.59
CA SER A 226 -11.83 -17.76 9.86
C SER A 226 -12.59 -18.12 8.60
#